data_87edcef2523de3e85a6a7a44be283ff4
#
_entry.id   87edcef2523de3e85a6a7a44be283ff4
#
_cell.length_a   1.000
_cell.length_b   1.000
_cell.length_c   1.000
_cell.angle_alpha   90.00
_cell.angle_beta   90.00
_cell.angle_gamma   90.00
#
_symmetry.space_group_name_H-M   'P 1'
#
loop_
_entity.id
_entity.type
_entity.pdbx_description
1 polymer ?
#
loop_
_entity_poly.entity_id
_entity_poly.type
_entity_poly.pdbx_seq_one_letter_code
_entity_poly.pdbx_strand_id
1 'polypeptide(L)'
;FVLFQKTWVYHWNVVGDDFKQFHDLFGEQYEAVYEEIDRLTEHMRYLNIKPVPTLSRIVEVSHVREADSSLDTMGMVRDLLHCHEIIIDLLNQVSEEAENQKSKGTINLVDDLNEAHGKFVWMLRSFTQ
;
A
#
# COMPACT_ATOMS: atom_id res chain seq x y z
N PHE A 1 5.58 -3.89 -1.05
CA PHE A 1 5.72 -4.93 -2.09
C PHE A 1 4.46 -5.79 -2.19
N VAL A 2 3.99 -6.41 -1.10
CA VAL A 2 2.82 -7.29 -1.15
C VAL A 2 1.57 -6.54 -1.59
N LEU A 3 1.34 -5.31 -1.09
CA LEU A 3 0.22 -4.48 -1.54
C LEU A 3 0.33 -4.14 -3.04
N PHE A 4 1.52 -3.77 -3.52
CA PHE A 4 1.76 -3.51 -4.95
C PHE A 4 1.37 -4.70 -5.82
N GLN A 5 1.91 -5.88 -5.51
CA GLN A 5 1.64 -7.10 -6.27
C GLN A 5 0.16 -7.49 -6.21
N LYS A 6 -0.47 -7.40 -5.02
CA LYS A 6 -1.90 -7.68 -4.82
C LYS A 6 -2.77 -6.76 -5.69
N THR A 7 -2.51 -5.45 -5.64
CA THR A 7 -3.27 -4.45 -6.39
C THR A 7 -3.13 -4.67 -7.90
N TRP A 8 -1.93 -5.02 -8.35
CA TRP A 8 -1.65 -5.35 -9.75
C TRP A 8 -2.41 -6.60 -10.21
N VAL A 9 -2.45 -7.66 -9.39
CA VAL A 9 -3.26 -8.86 -9.67
C VAL A 9 -4.75 -8.52 -9.75
N TYR A 10 -5.27 -7.70 -8.84
CA TYR A 10 -6.67 -7.28 -8.88
C TYR A 10 -6.99 -6.41 -10.11
N HIS A 11 -6.08 -5.52 -10.51
CA HIS A 11 -6.18 -4.75 -11.73
C HIS A 11 -6.38 -5.64 -12.98
N TRP A 12 -5.69 -6.78 -13.05
CA TRP A 12 -5.84 -7.72 -14.16
C TRP A 12 -7.12 -8.53 -14.10
N ASN A 13 -7.59 -8.87 -12.91
CA ASN A 13 -8.65 -9.87 -12.71
C ASN A 13 -10.03 -9.27 -12.43
N VAL A 14 -10.12 -7.96 -12.26
CA VAL A 14 -11.43 -7.31 -12.10
C VAL A 14 -12.30 -7.54 -13.33
N VAL A 15 -13.59 -7.81 -13.11
CA VAL A 15 -14.59 -8.08 -14.16
C VAL A 15 -15.94 -7.47 -13.78
N GLY A 16 -16.87 -7.40 -14.73
CA GLY A 16 -18.24 -6.93 -14.50
C GLY A 16 -18.54 -5.59 -15.16
N ASP A 17 -19.71 -5.04 -14.88
CA ASP A 17 -20.22 -3.84 -15.53
C ASP A 17 -19.36 -2.60 -15.25
N ASP A 18 -18.75 -2.53 -14.06
CA ASP A 18 -17.85 -1.46 -13.62
C ASP A 18 -16.36 -1.76 -13.89
N PHE A 19 -16.06 -2.73 -14.78
CA PHE A 19 -14.69 -3.16 -15.10
C PHE A 19 -13.74 -1.97 -15.32
N LYS A 20 -14.11 -1.07 -16.23
CA LYS A 20 -13.22 0.05 -16.61
C LYS A 20 -12.88 0.93 -15.42
N GLN A 21 -13.86 1.22 -14.58
CA GLN A 21 -13.69 2.06 -13.40
C GLN A 21 -12.73 1.44 -12.38
N PHE A 22 -12.90 0.17 -12.05
CA PHE A 22 -12.04 -0.51 -11.07
C PHE A 22 -10.67 -0.86 -11.64
N HIS A 23 -10.60 -1.22 -12.93
CA HIS A 23 -9.33 -1.45 -13.62
C HIS A 23 -8.45 -0.19 -13.57
N ASP A 24 -9.00 0.98 -13.86
CA ASP A 24 -8.28 2.25 -13.80
C ASP A 24 -7.91 2.61 -12.35
N LEU A 25 -8.84 2.49 -11.41
CA LEU A 25 -8.59 2.78 -10.00
C LEU A 25 -7.47 1.91 -9.41
N PHE A 26 -7.49 0.61 -9.67
CA PHE A 26 -6.43 -0.29 -9.20
C PHE A 26 -5.11 -0.03 -9.95
N GLY A 27 -5.19 0.41 -11.22
CA GLY A 27 -4.04 0.87 -11.99
C GLY A 27 -3.34 2.05 -11.32
N GLU A 28 -4.06 3.11 -11.02
CA GLU A 28 -3.55 4.28 -10.30
C GLU A 28 -2.93 3.90 -8.94
N GLN A 29 -3.56 2.98 -8.22
CA GLN A 29 -3.06 2.55 -6.92
C GLN A 29 -1.75 1.77 -7.01
N TYR A 30 -1.65 0.76 -7.89
CA TYR A 30 -0.40 0.00 -7.96
C TYR A 30 0.77 0.83 -8.50
N GLU A 31 0.53 1.76 -9.41
CA GLU A 31 1.56 2.67 -9.91
C GLU A 31 2.07 3.59 -8.80
N ALA A 32 1.18 4.16 -8.00
CA ALA A 32 1.57 4.99 -6.86
C ALA A 32 2.37 4.18 -5.82
N VAL A 33 1.89 2.98 -5.45
CA VAL A 33 2.59 2.11 -4.48
C VAL A 33 3.95 1.65 -5.02
N TYR A 34 4.09 1.44 -6.34
CA TYR A 34 5.38 1.12 -6.94
C TYR A 34 6.41 2.24 -6.72
N GLU A 35 6.03 3.50 -6.94
CA GLU A 35 6.90 4.65 -6.70
C GLU A 35 7.23 4.81 -5.20
N GLU A 36 6.27 4.54 -4.32
CA GLU A 36 6.47 4.57 -2.87
C GLU A 36 7.49 3.52 -2.39
N ILE A 37 7.52 2.33 -3.00
CA ILE A 37 8.50 1.28 -2.69
C ILE A 37 9.91 1.81 -2.89
N ASP A 38 10.19 2.42 -4.01
CA ASP A 38 11.53 2.94 -4.34
C ASP A 38 11.91 4.07 -3.38
N ARG A 39 11.04 5.04 -3.23
CA ARG A 39 11.23 6.18 -2.33
C ARG A 39 11.48 5.75 -0.87
N LEU A 40 10.72 4.79 -0.38
CA LEU A 40 10.86 4.27 0.98
C LEU A 40 12.17 3.49 1.16
N THR A 41 12.52 2.64 0.20
CA THR A 41 13.75 1.83 0.27
C THR A 41 15.01 2.67 0.12
N GLU A 42 15.01 3.72 -0.71
CA GLU A 42 16.08 4.71 -0.78
C GLU A 42 16.23 5.46 0.55
N HIS A 43 15.12 5.84 1.18
CA HIS A 43 15.16 6.47 2.50
C HIS A 43 15.73 5.53 3.59
N MET A 44 15.43 4.22 3.54
CA MET A 44 16.09 3.24 4.41
C MET A 44 17.61 3.24 4.20
N ARG A 45 18.08 3.34 2.94
CA ARG A 45 19.52 3.44 2.64
C ARG A 45 20.14 4.75 3.14
N TYR A 46 19.40 5.82 3.05
CA TYR A 46 19.78 7.10 3.66
C TYR A 46 20.04 6.97 5.18
N LEU A 47 19.22 6.18 5.87
CA LEU A 47 19.37 5.86 7.30
C LEU A 47 20.38 4.73 7.58
N ASN A 48 21.12 4.26 6.54
CA ASN A 48 22.06 3.14 6.60
C ASN A 48 21.41 1.77 6.94
N ILE A 49 20.12 1.62 6.66
CA ILE A 49 19.37 0.37 6.82
C ILE A 49 19.35 -0.36 5.48
N LYS A 50 19.60 -1.67 5.47
CA LYS A 50 19.48 -2.49 4.25
C LYS A 50 18.04 -2.98 4.10
N PRO A 51 17.42 -2.81 2.90
CA PRO A 51 16.12 -3.40 2.61
C PRO A 51 16.13 -4.92 2.69
N VAL A 52 14.95 -5.51 2.85
CA VAL A 52 14.76 -6.97 2.82
C VAL A 52 15.13 -7.50 1.42
N PRO A 53 16.02 -8.52 1.31
CA PRO A 53 16.68 -8.83 0.04
C PRO A 53 15.92 -9.82 -0.86
N THR A 54 14.90 -10.53 -0.36
CA THR A 54 14.23 -11.60 -1.11
C THR A 54 12.70 -11.48 -1.04
N LEU A 55 12.01 -11.89 -2.11
CA LEU A 55 10.54 -11.89 -2.16
C LEU A 55 9.95 -12.79 -1.06
N SER A 56 10.53 -13.97 -0.82
CA SER A 56 10.05 -14.86 0.24
C SER A 56 10.12 -14.21 1.63
N ARG A 57 11.20 -13.48 1.91
CA ARG A 57 11.34 -12.79 3.18
C ARG A 57 10.39 -11.57 3.28
N ILE A 58 10.16 -10.88 2.17
CA ILE A 58 9.18 -9.79 2.10
C ILE A 58 7.79 -10.31 2.47
N VAL A 59 7.35 -11.41 1.88
CA VAL A 59 6.05 -12.04 2.19
C VAL A 59 5.98 -12.47 3.66
N GLU A 60 7.04 -13.09 4.17
CA GLU A 60 7.12 -13.58 5.56
C GLU A 60 6.94 -12.46 6.60
N VAL A 61 7.53 -11.28 6.36
CA VAL A 61 7.47 -10.15 7.32
C VAL A 61 6.31 -9.21 7.06
N SER A 62 5.58 -9.38 5.97
CA SER A 62 4.47 -8.50 5.59
C SER A 62 3.28 -8.64 6.54
N HIS A 63 2.69 -7.51 6.91
CA HIS A 63 1.39 -7.46 7.60
C HIS A 63 0.21 -7.53 6.62
N VAL A 64 0.47 -7.30 5.34
CA VAL A 64 -0.50 -7.43 4.25
C VAL A 64 -0.39 -8.83 3.66
N ARG A 65 -1.53 -9.52 3.49
CA ARG A 65 -1.59 -10.84 2.88
C ARG A 65 -1.55 -10.73 1.35
N GLU A 66 -1.07 -11.77 0.69
CA GLU A 66 -1.09 -11.89 -0.77
C GLU A 66 -2.52 -11.86 -1.33
N ALA A 67 -2.64 -11.67 -2.65
CA ALA A 67 -3.93 -11.60 -3.35
C ALA A 67 -4.73 -12.91 -3.18
N ASP A 68 -6.05 -12.76 -3.05
CA ASP A 68 -7.01 -13.87 -3.08
C ASP A 68 -7.74 -13.86 -4.43
N SER A 69 -7.45 -14.86 -5.26
CA SER A 69 -8.04 -14.99 -6.60
C SER A 69 -9.51 -15.42 -6.60
N SER A 70 -10.08 -15.76 -5.45
CA SER A 70 -11.49 -16.15 -5.31
C SER A 70 -12.44 -14.95 -5.11
N LEU A 71 -11.91 -13.75 -4.86
CA LEU A 71 -12.71 -12.56 -4.59
C LEU A 71 -13.38 -12.03 -5.86
N ASP A 72 -14.65 -11.63 -5.71
CA ASP A 72 -15.32 -10.78 -6.68
C ASP A 72 -14.80 -9.33 -6.61
N THR A 73 -15.24 -8.49 -7.53
CA THR A 73 -14.80 -7.08 -7.61
C THR A 73 -14.98 -6.33 -6.30
N MET A 74 -16.12 -6.48 -5.63
CA MET A 74 -16.37 -5.81 -4.36
C MET A 74 -15.58 -6.44 -3.20
N GLY A 75 -15.27 -7.71 -3.27
CA GLY A 75 -14.33 -8.38 -2.38
C GLY A 75 -12.91 -7.80 -2.51
N MET A 76 -12.44 -7.59 -3.74
CA MET A 76 -11.16 -6.93 -4.03
C MET A 76 -11.11 -5.50 -3.47
N VAL A 77 -12.18 -4.72 -3.64
CA VAL A 77 -12.30 -3.35 -3.11
C VAL A 77 -12.17 -3.35 -1.58
N ARG A 78 -12.91 -4.23 -0.89
CA ARG A 78 -12.86 -4.34 0.59
C ARG A 78 -11.49 -4.83 1.07
N ASP A 79 -10.87 -5.75 0.37
CA ASP A 79 -9.53 -6.25 0.72
C ASP A 79 -8.46 -5.17 0.56
N LEU A 80 -8.47 -4.41 -0.55
CA LEU A 80 -7.56 -3.28 -0.73
C LEU A 80 -7.79 -2.17 0.30
N LEU A 81 -9.05 -1.84 0.60
CA LEU A 81 -9.39 -0.89 1.67
C LEU A 81 -8.74 -1.28 2.99
N HIS A 82 -8.92 -2.53 3.41
CA HIS A 82 -8.31 -3.06 4.62
C HIS A 82 -6.78 -3.03 4.57
N CYS A 83 -6.17 -3.35 3.44
CA CYS A 83 -4.72 -3.30 3.28
C CYS A 83 -4.16 -1.87 3.44
N HIS A 84 -4.82 -0.87 2.86
CA HIS A 84 -4.40 0.53 3.04
C HIS A 84 -4.56 1.00 4.50
N GLU A 85 -5.60 0.55 5.20
CA GLU A 85 -5.77 0.83 6.64
C GLU A 85 -4.63 0.23 7.47
N ILE A 86 -4.22 -1.02 7.20
CA ILE A 86 -3.04 -1.64 7.82
C ILE A 86 -1.77 -0.82 7.58
N ILE A 87 -1.56 -0.35 6.34
CA ILE A 87 -0.38 0.46 6.01
C ILE A 87 -0.39 1.79 6.78
N ILE A 88 -1.54 2.46 6.87
CA ILE A 88 -1.68 3.70 7.65
C ILE A 88 -1.32 3.47 9.13
N ASP A 89 -1.79 2.38 9.72
CA ASP A 89 -1.46 2.04 11.11
C ASP A 89 0.05 1.82 11.30
N LEU A 90 0.72 1.14 10.36
CA LEU A 90 2.17 0.96 10.38
C LEU A 90 2.91 2.30 10.18
N LEU A 91 2.46 3.14 9.28
CA LEU A 91 3.04 4.46 9.05
C LEU A 91 2.93 5.35 10.30
N ASN A 92 1.81 5.30 11.00
CA ASN A 92 1.63 6.02 12.27
C ASN A 92 2.63 5.55 13.34
N GLN A 93 2.89 4.24 13.44
CA GLN A 93 3.92 3.71 14.35
C GLN A 93 5.32 4.20 13.99
N VAL A 94 5.64 4.25 12.68
CA VAL A 94 6.93 4.79 12.21
C VAL A 94 7.02 6.29 12.50
N SER A 95 5.92 7.05 12.34
CA SER A 95 5.87 8.47 12.64
C SER A 95 6.18 8.76 14.13
N GLU A 96 5.56 8.01 15.04
CA GLU A 96 5.82 8.14 16.49
C GLU A 96 7.30 7.90 16.82
N GLU A 97 7.91 6.85 16.25
CA GLU A 97 9.33 6.57 16.47
C GLU A 97 10.24 7.63 15.84
N ALA A 98 9.89 8.12 14.64
CA ALA A 98 10.63 9.19 13.98
C ALA A 98 10.59 10.51 14.75
N GLU A 99 9.46 10.83 15.39
CA GLU A 99 9.32 11.97 16.32
C GLU A 99 10.22 11.81 17.53
N ASN A 100 10.23 10.64 18.17
CA ASN A 100 11.09 10.34 19.32
C ASN A 100 12.58 10.52 18.96
N GLN A 101 12.98 10.14 17.76
CA GLN A 101 14.34 10.29 17.26
C GLN A 101 14.62 11.65 16.62
N LYS A 102 13.63 12.53 16.51
CA LYS A 102 13.70 13.84 15.84
C LYS A 102 14.15 13.73 14.36
N SER A 103 13.77 12.66 13.70
CA SER A 103 14.11 12.36 12.31
C SER A 103 13.12 13.06 11.36
N LYS A 104 13.32 14.34 11.11
CA LYS A 104 12.41 15.16 10.30
C LYS A 104 12.23 14.64 8.87
N GLY A 105 13.27 14.10 8.25
CA GLY A 105 13.17 13.52 6.90
C GLY A 105 12.25 12.30 6.87
N THR A 106 12.31 11.45 7.90
CA THR A 106 11.40 10.30 8.05
C THR A 106 9.98 10.75 8.30
N ILE A 107 9.76 11.74 9.17
CA ILE A 107 8.43 12.31 9.45
C ILE A 107 7.79 12.83 8.14
N ASN A 108 8.51 13.65 7.39
CA ASN A 108 7.99 14.19 6.13
C ASN A 108 7.64 13.10 5.11
N LEU A 109 8.47 12.07 4.98
CA LEU A 109 8.19 10.94 4.09
C LEU A 109 6.92 10.20 4.53
N VAL A 110 6.80 9.90 5.82
CA VAL A 110 5.65 9.17 6.37
C VAL A 110 4.36 9.97 6.25
N ASP A 111 4.41 11.29 6.45
CA ASP A 111 3.25 12.18 6.28
C ASP A 111 2.75 12.15 4.83
N ASP A 112 3.64 12.25 3.84
CA ASP A 112 3.29 12.14 2.42
C ASP A 112 2.64 10.78 2.10
N LEU A 113 3.20 9.68 2.61
CA LEU A 113 2.66 8.33 2.41
C LEU A 113 1.29 8.17 3.09
N ASN A 114 1.12 8.70 4.29
CA ASN A 114 -0.17 8.69 4.99
C ASN A 114 -1.26 9.43 4.22
N GLU A 115 -0.95 10.59 3.64
CA GLU A 115 -1.89 11.34 2.81
C GLU A 115 -2.29 10.53 1.57
N ALA A 116 -1.34 9.91 0.87
CA ALA A 116 -1.60 9.10 -0.32
C ALA A 116 -2.49 7.89 -0.01
N HIS A 117 -2.13 7.11 1.02
CA HIS A 117 -2.95 5.96 1.44
C HIS A 117 -4.32 6.38 1.99
N GLY A 118 -4.40 7.51 2.72
CA GLY A 118 -5.67 8.08 3.20
C GLY A 118 -6.63 8.43 2.06
N LYS A 119 -6.10 8.96 0.95
CA LYS A 119 -6.89 9.21 -0.26
C LYS A 119 -7.43 7.91 -0.86
N PHE A 120 -6.62 6.87 -0.96
CA PHE A 120 -7.09 5.57 -1.46
C PHE A 120 -8.14 4.94 -0.54
N VAL A 121 -7.96 5.02 0.78
CA VAL A 121 -8.99 4.60 1.75
C VAL A 121 -10.31 5.32 1.53
N TRP A 122 -10.28 6.64 1.36
CA TRP A 122 -11.49 7.40 1.07
C TRP A 122 -12.17 6.96 -0.24
N MET A 123 -11.40 6.80 -1.32
CA MET A 123 -11.94 6.39 -2.62
C MET A 123 -12.56 4.98 -2.54
N LEU A 124 -11.85 4.00 -1.99
CA LEU A 124 -12.33 2.62 -1.86
C LEU A 124 -13.55 2.52 -0.93
N ARG A 125 -13.54 3.23 0.19
CA ARG A 125 -14.67 3.27 1.14
C ARG A 125 -15.93 3.82 0.49
N SER A 126 -15.81 4.76 -0.43
CA SER A 126 -16.95 5.35 -1.15
C SER A 126 -17.75 4.33 -1.97
N PHE A 127 -17.14 3.20 -2.35
CA PHE A 127 -17.82 2.10 -3.03
C PHE A 127 -18.46 1.09 -2.07
N THR A 128 -18.16 1.15 -0.78
CA THR A 128 -18.62 0.16 0.22
C THR A 128 -19.74 0.68 1.11
N GLN A 129 -20.17 1.90 0.89
CA GLN A 129 -21.27 2.54 1.65
C GLN A 129 -22.64 2.27 1.05
#